data_7c3d9dfdfdb67c63f41168e67e3021c0
#
_entry.id   7c3d9dfdfdb67c63f41168e67e3021c0
#
_cell.length_a   1.000
_cell.length_b   1.000
_cell.length_c   1.000
_cell.angle_alpha   90.00
_cell.angle_beta   90.00
_cell.angle_gamma   90.00
#
_symmetry.space_group_name_H-M   'P 1'
#
loop_
_entity.id
_entity.type
_entity.pdbx_description
1 polymer ?
#
loop_
_entity_poly.entity_id
_entity_poly.type
_entity_poly.pdbx_seq_one_letter_code
_entity_poly.pdbx_strand_id
1 'polypeptide(L)'
;MMLSNFGSYNRFFVKCMDGSLGLQELPDNSVKLVYGSPPYPNAVRDYGTWRSKDYVKRIAPFIDAAKVKLREDGFLVINVKACREKHGSKMNSTRSLVVEKLAILMEEEWALHCVDIEVWVKSNPVTTGLRVACQDAYEQILWFAKSNPWSINLDAIRRSYSETSLKTYDSSYYKPRSNGLTYVRKQKKIQPNPLGALPKNVVSGPVSSKRVKHQAVQPEYLPNKYILATTNEGDLVVDPWMGTGTTGVEALKLGRLFAGFDVVQEYVNIAEKRLAEVPMVLKLDNTGV
;
A
#
# COMPACT_ATOMS: atom_id res chain seq x y z
N MET A 1 -1.63 1.42 -27.84
CA MET A 1 -1.10 2.78 -28.13
C MET A 1 -0.31 3.39 -26.96
N MET A 2 -0.60 3.08 -25.69
CA MET A 2 0.11 3.69 -24.54
C MET A 2 1.40 2.97 -24.09
N LEU A 3 1.58 1.67 -24.34
CA LEU A 3 2.87 1.03 -24.09
C LEU A 3 4.00 1.59 -24.96
N SER A 4 3.67 2.25 -26.10
CA SER A 4 4.65 2.99 -26.90
C SER A 4 5.16 4.26 -26.19
N ASN A 5 4.46 4.77 -25.17
CA ASN A 5 4.92 5.90 -24.35
C ASN A 5 6.00 5.47 -23.33
N PHE A 6 6.08 4.18 -23.01
CA PHE A 6 7.20 3.57 -22.29
C PHE A 6 8.25 3.08 -23.27
N GLY A 7 8.60 3.91 -24.29
CA GLY A 7 9.77 3.67 -25.15
C GLY A 7 11.02 3.53 -24.30
N SER A 8 12.11 3.01 -24.87
CA SER A 8 13.37 2.62 -24.20
C SER A 8 13.99 3.65 -23.22
N TYR A 9 13.39 4.83 -23.06
CA TYR A 9 13.84 5.91 -22.19
C TYR A 9 12.77 6.45 -21.22
N ASN A 10 11.46 6.16 -21.40
CA ASN A 10 10.42 6.67 -20.53
C ASN A 10 10.04 5.63 -19.47
N ARG A 11 10.52 5.83 -18.24
CA ARG A 11 10.23 4.96 -17.09
C ARG A 11 8.92 5.29 -16.38
N PHE A 12 8.34 6.45 -16.66
CA PHE A 12 7.10 6.88 -16.03
C PHE A 12 6.22 7.69 -16.96
N PHE A 13 4.94 7.69 -16.66
CA PHE A 13 3.91 8.50 -17.28
C PHE A 13 3.02 9.09 -16.18
N VAL A 14 2.82 10.40 -16.17
CA VAL A 14 1.94 11.08 -15.23
C VAL A 14 1.03 12.06 -15.97
N LYS A 15 -0.22 12.18 -15.50
CA LYS A 15 -1.22 13.01 -16.18
C LYS A 15 -2.19 13.64 -15.18
N CYS A 16 -2.55 14.91 -15.42
CA CYS A 16 -3.58 15.59 -14.65
C CYS A 16 -4.96 15.15 -15.16
N MET A 17 -5.58 14.21 -14.45
CA MET A 17 -6.91 13.71 -14.75
C MET A 17 -7.45 12.85 -13.61
N ASP A 18 -8.74 12.52 -13.66
CA ASP A 18 -9.33 11.55 -12.75
C ASP A 18 -8.65 10.18 -12.92
N GLY A 19 -8.22 9.59 -11.81
CA GLY A 19 -7.44 8.35 -11.85
C GLY A 19 -8.21 7.14 -12.35
N SER A 20 -9.55 7.12 -12.24
CA SER A 20 -10.36 6.03 -12.83
C SER A 20 -10.37 6.11 -14.35
N LEU A 21 -10.41 7.32 -14.92
CA LEU A 21 -10.27 7.54 -16.35
C LEU A 21 -8.84 7.27 -16.80
N GLY A 22 -7.85 7.68 -15.99
CA GLY A 22 -6.44 7.39 -16.27
C GLY A 22 -6.13 5.91 -16.33
N LEU A 23 -6.68 5.13 -15.40
CA LEU A 23 -6.58 3.67 -15.45
C LEU A 23 -7.15 3.10 -16.76
N GLN A 24 -8.31 3.61 -17.23
CA GLN A 24 -8.93 3.15 -18.48
C GLN A 24 -8.06 3.38 -19.72
N GLU A 25 -7.19 4.39 -19.71
CA GLU A 25 -6.25 4.64 -20.80
C GLU A 25 -5.13 3.57 -20.93
N LEU A 26 -4.89 2.78 -19.87
CA LEU A 26 -3.88 1.72 -19.87
C LEU A 26 -4.40 0.46 -20.58
N PRO A 27 -3.51 -0.37 -21.16
CA PRO A 27 -3.91 -1.66 -21.73
C PRO A 27 -4.47 -2.59 -20.64
N ASP A 28 -5.44 -3.43 -21.00
CA ASP A 28 -5.96 -4.48 -20.13
C ASP A 28 -4.85 -5.48 -19.79
N ASN A 29 -4.90 -6.04 -18.58
CA ASN A 29 -3.93 -7.03 -18.09
C ASN A 29 -2.46 -6.60 -18.17
N SER A 30 -2.16 -5.29 -18.04
CA SER A 30 -0.81 -4.74 -18.13
C SER A 30 -0.20 -4.33 -16.78
N VAL A 31 -1.03 -4.09 -15.78
CA VAL A 31 -0.62 -3.54 -14.48
C VAL A 31 -0.34 -4.66 -13.49
N LYS A 32 0.82 -4.65 -12.85
CA LYS A 32 1.17 -5.63 -11.82
C LYS A 32 0.69 -5.22 -10.44
N LEU A 33 0.77 -3.93 -10.12
CA LEU A 33 0.34 -3.37 -8.85
C LEU A 33 -0.40 -2.06 -9.07
N VAL A 34 -1.62 -1.98 -8.59
CA VAL A 34 -2.30 -0.70 -8.31
C VAL A 34 -2.16 -0.43 -6.82
N TYR A 35 -1.45 0.65 -6.47
CA TYR A 35 -1.22 1.06 -5.10
C TYR A 35 -1.58 2.54 -4.94
N GLY A 36 -2.31 2.89 -3.88
CA GLY A 36 -2.58 4.29 -3.64
C GLY A 36 -3.33 4.55 -2.34
N SER A 37 -3.45 5.84 -2.03
CA SER A 37 -4.21 6.33 -0.89
C SER A 37 -5.30 7.27 -1.40
N PRO A 38 -6.55 6.78 -1.57
CA PRO A 38 -7.66 7.60 -2.05
C PRO A 38 -7.97 8.74 -1.08
N PRO A 39 -8.75 9.73 -1.50
CA PRO A 39 -9.31 10.72 -0.59
C PRO A 39 -9.96 10.06 0.61
N TYR A 40 -9.55 10.43 1.83
CA TYR A 40 -10.11 9.82 3.02
C TYR A 40 -11.56 10.27 3.26
N PRO A 41 -12.42 9.38 3.77
CA PRO A 41 -13.81 9.74 4.03
C PRO A 41 -13.92 10.97 4.94
N ASN A 42 -14.76 11.92 4.56
CA ASN A 42 -15.01 13.20 5.25
C ASN A 42 -13.78 14.12 5.41
N ALA A 43 -12.65 13.83 4.81
CA ALA A 43 -11.50 14.73 4.81
C ALA A 43 -11.72 15.87 3.81
N VAL A 44 -11.51 17.11 4.27
CA VAL A 44 -11.55 18.29 3.41
C VAL A 44 -10.19 18.45 2.73
N ARG A 45 -10.17 18.55 1.41
CA ARG A 45 -8.96 18.68 0.59
C ARG A 45 -9.21 19.60 -0.60
N ASP A 46 -8.15 19.99 -1.30
CA ASP A 46 -8.19 20.86 -2.48
C ASP A 46 -9.02 20.26 -3.63
N TYR A 47 -9.08 18.93 -3.71
CA TYR A 47 -9.90 18.16 -4.66
C TYR A 47 -11.33 17.87 -4.17
N GLY A 48 -11.76 18.50 -3.08
CA GLY A 48 -13.09 18.34 -2.49
C GLY A 48 -13.15 17.29 -1.37
N THR A 49 -14.39 16.98 -0.96
CA THR A 49 -14.66 16.07 0.16
C THR A 49 -15.45 14.85 -0.32
N TRP A 50 -14.94 13.65 -0.06
CA TRP A 50 -15.66 12.40 -0.25
C TRP A 50 -16.41 12.07 1.04
N ARG A 51 -17.74 12.21 1.03
CA ARG A 51 -18.54 11.89 2.21
C ARG A 51 -18.58 10.38 2.45
N SER A 52 -18.50 9.96 3.70
CA SER A 52 -18.53 8.54 4.09
C SER A 52 -19.75 7.78 3.54
N LYS A 53 -20.93 8.40 3.50
CA LYS A 53 -22.15 7.80 2.95
C LYS A 53 -22.07 7.47 1.45
N ASP A 54 -21.28 8.24 0.70
CA ASP A 54 -21.13 8.09 -0.75
C ASP A 54 -19.77 7.46 -1.12
N TYR A 55 -18.96 7.08 -0.13
CA TYR A 55 -17.56 6.71 -0.32
C TYR A 55 -17.38 5.51 -1.25
N VAL A 56 -18.13 4.43 -0.99
CA VAL A 56 -18.09 3.23 -1.83
C VAL A 56 -18.46 3.55 -3.27
N LYS A 57 -19.53 4.34 -3.49
CA LYS A 57 -19.95 4.76 -4.82
C LYS A 57 -18.88 5.57 -5.56
N ARG A 58 -18.11 6.39 -4.82
CA ARG A 58 -17.06 7.23 -5.42
C ARG A 58 -15.78 6.45 -5.74
N ILE A 59 -15.45 5.44 -4.94
CA ILE A 59 -14.25 4.62 -5.18
C ILE A 59 -14.50 3.50 -6.20
N ALA A 60 -15.75 3.07 -6.39
CA ALA A 60 -16.13 2.00 -7.29
C ALA A 60 -15.52 2.11 -8.70
N PRO A 61 -15.61 3.26 -9.41
CA PRO A 61 -15.03 3.38 -10.75
C PRO A 61 -13.53 3.11 -10.82
N PHE A 62 -12.80 3.42 -9.74
CA PHE A 62 -11.37 3.14 -9.64
C PHE A 62 -11.10 1.64 -9.48
N ILE A 63 -11.89 0.93 -8.67
CA ILE A 63 -11.75 -0.51 -8.47
C ILE A 63 -12.16 -1.26 -9.74
N ASP A 64 -13.26 -0.85 -10.39
CA ASP A 64 -13.71 -1.42 -11.67
C ASP A 64 -12.60 -1.31 -12.72
N ALA A 65 -12.04 -0.12 -12.89
CA ALA A 65 -10.94 0.10 -13.85
C ALA A 65 -9.69 -0.69 -13.43
N ALA A 66 -9.29 -0.65 -12.16
CA ALA A 66 -8.12 -1.38 -11.67
C ALA A 66 -8.24 -2.88 -11.94
N LYS A 67 -9.41 -3.49 -11.67
CA LYS A 67 -9.64 -4.92 -11.91
C LYS A 67 -9.41 -5.32 -13.36
N VAL A 68 -9.86 -4.51 -14.32
CA VAL A 68 -9.66 -4.77 -15.77
C VAL A 68 -8.18 -4.62 -16.14
N LYS A 69 -7.48 -3.62 -15.59
CA LYS A 69 -6.10 -3.31 -15.96
C LYS A 69 -5.06 -4.17 -15.27
N LEU A 70 -5.39 -4.72 -14.10
CA LEU A 70 -4.51 -5.65 -13.41
C LEU A 70 -4.31 -6.93 -14.22
N ARG A 71 -3.06 -7.41 -14.21
CA ARG A 71 -2.70 -8.76 -14.68
C ARG A 71 -3.39 -9.80 -13.80
N GLU A 72 -3.53 -11.02 -14.28
CA GLU A 72 -4.11 -12.11 -13.48
C GLU A 72 -3.34 -12.33 -12.18
N ASP A 73 -2.02 -12.17 -12.19
CA ASP A 73 -1.15 -12.22 -11.02
C ASP A 73 -0.95 -10.84 -10.34
N GLY A 74 -1.84 -9.89 -10.62
CA GLY A 74 -1.76 -8.51 -10.15
C GLY A 74 -2.41 -8.27 -8.79
N PHE A 75 -2.08 -7.13 -8.18
CA PHE A 75 -2.53 -6.76 -6.84
C PHE A 75 -3.11 -5.34 -6.80
N LEU A 76 -4.11 -5.17 -5.96
CA LEU A 76 -4.69 -3.88 -5.57
C LEU A 76 -4.43 -3.64 -4.08
N VAL A 77 -3.74 -2.55 -3.76
CA VAL A 77 -3.42 -2.16 -2.38
C VAL A 77 -3.90 -0.75 -2.12
N ILE A 78 -4.80 -0.59 -1.16
CA ILE A 78 -5.40 0.70 -0.81
C ILE A 78 -5.11 1.03 0.63
N ASN A 79 -4.37 2.13 0.87
CA ASN A 79 -4.21 2.68 2.21
C ASN A 79 -5.32 3.68 2.49
N VAL A 80 -6.16 3.41 3.49
CA VAL A 80 -7.32 4.22 3.81
C VAL A 80 -7.52 4.36 5.31
N LYS A 81 -8.01 5.53 5.74
CA LYS A 81 -8.34 5.82 7.12
C LYS A 81 -9.86 5.89 7.30
N ALA A 82 -10.38 5.19 8.31
CA ALA A 82 -11.76 5.39 8.73
C ALA A 82 -11.97 6.81 9.27
N CYS A 83 -13.18 7.32 9.13
CA CYS A 83 -13.57 8.63 9.66
C CYS A 83 -14.51 8.50 10.86
N ARG A 84 -14.80 9.62 11.48
CA ARG A 84 -15.90 9.75 12.45
C ARG A 84 -17.02 10.59 11.86
N GLU A 85 -18.24 10.17 12.10
CA GLU A 85 -19.45 10.90 11.73
C GLU A 85 -19.98 11.67 12.92
N LYS A 86 -20.24 12.96 12.74
CA LYS A 86 -20.75 13.85 13.79
C LYS A 86 -22.27 13.87 13.75
N HIS A 87 -22.88 13.71 14.92
CA HIS A 87 -24.32 13.81 15.13
C HIS A 87 -24.62 15.08 15.92
N GLY A 88 -24.53 16.26 15.25
CA GLY A 88 -24.73 17.57 15.86
C GLY A 88 -23.47 18.16 16.50
N SER A 89 -22.83 17.51 17.45
CA SER A 89 -21.62 18.02 18.11
C SER A 89 -20.42 17.08 18.01
N LYS A 90 -19.21 17.57 18.33
CA LYS A 90 -18.00 16.74 18.40
C LYS A 90 -18.10 15.67 19.49
N MET A 91 -18.90 15.89 20.53
CA MET A 91 -19.11 14.98 21.63
C MET A 91 -20.09 13.85 21.30
N ASN A 92 -20.85 13.99 20.21
CA ASN A 92 -21.77 12.97 19.70
C ASN A 92 -21.27 12.53 18.32
N SER A 93 -20.31 11.62 18.28
CA SER A 93 -19.74 11.11 17.03
C SER A 93 -19.49 9.61 17.09
N THR A 94 -19.80 8.91 16.00
CA THR A 94 -19.58 7.47 15.82
C THR A 94 -18.44 7.22 14.85
N ARG A 95 -17.76 6.07 14.98
CA ARG A 95 -16.81 5.61 13.98
C ARG A 95 -17.58 5.08 12.77
N SER A 96 -17.25 5.53 11.58
CA SER A 96 -17.78 4.97 10.35
C SER A 96 -17.10 3.62 10.05
N LEU A 97 -17.88 2.64 9.65
CA LEU A 97 -17.41 1.32 9.20
C LEU A 97 -17.25 1.27 7.67
N VAL A 98 -17.02 2.40 7.04
CA VAL A 98 -16.95 2.50 5.57
C VAL A 98 -15.75 1.75 4.98
N VAL A 99 -14.64 1.65 5.72
CA VAL A 99 -13.45 0.91 5.29
C VAL A 99 -13.70 -0.59 5.35
N GLU A 100 -14.31 -1.05 6.43
CA GLU A 100 -14.70 -2.45 6.62
C GLU A 100 -15.73 -2.86 5.54
N LYS A 101 -16.71 -2.01 5.28
CA LYS A 101 -17.68 -2.22 4.19
C LYS A 101 -16.99 -2.28 2.82
N LEU A 102 -16.04 -1.39 2.56
CA LEU A 102 -15.28 -1.43 1.30
C LEU A 102 -14.53 -2.76 1.16
N ALA A 103 -13.84 -3.23 2.21
CA ALA A 103 -13.12 -4.50 2.18
C ALA A 103 -14.04 -5.69 1.87
N ILE A 104 -15.21 -5.76 2.49
CA ILE A 104 -16.22 -6.80 2.22
C ILE A 104 -16.67 -6.74 0.76
N LEU A 105 -17.03 -5.56 0.27
CA LEU A 105 -17.49 -5.40 -1.11
C LEU A 105 -16.39 -5.70 -2.15
N MET A 106 -15.11 -5.46 -1.82
CA MET A 106 -14.00 -5.83 -2.70
C MET A 106 -13.95 -7.34 -2.94
N GLU A 107 -14.35 -8.17 -1.98
CA GLU A 107 -14.48 -9.61 -2.12
C GLU A 107 -15.82 -10.00 -2.78
N GLU A 108 -16.94 -9.52 -2.26
CA GLU A 108 -18.27 -9.96 -2.66
C GLU A 108 -18.71 -9.44 -4.04
N GLU A 109 -18.49 -8.14 -4.33
CA GLU A 109 -18.97 -7.50 -5.57
C GLU A 109 -17.89 -7.48 -6.65
N TRP A 110 -16.65 -7.21 -6.27
CA TRP A 110 -15.54 -7.14 -7.24
C TRP A 110 -14.81 -8.47 -7.41
N ALA A 111 -15.15 -9.51 -6.63
CA ALA A 111 -14.52 -10.82 -6.69
C ALA A 111 -12.97 -10.74 -6.65
N LEU A 112 -12.43 -9.83 -5.83
CA LEU A 112 -11.03 -9.74 -5.52
C LEU A 112 -10.73 -10.64 -4.30
N HIS A 113 -9.53 -11.18 -4.22
CA HIS A 113 -9.16 -12.10 -3.15
C HIS A 113 -8.37 -11.36 -2.07
N CYS A 114 -8.89 -11.32 -0.84
CA CYS A 114 -8.21 -10.69 0.28
C CYS A 114 -6.91 -11.43 0.60
N VAL A 115 -5.77 -10.76 0.43
CA VAL A 115 -4.45 -11.26 0.84
C VAL A 115 -4.25 -11.00 2.33
N ASP A 116 -4.46 -9.76 2.77
CA ASP A 116 -4.41 -9.35 4.18
C ASP A 116 -5.11 -7.98 4.36
N ILE A 117 -5.51 -7.69 5.60
CA ILE A 117 -5.88 -6.35 6.05
C ILE A 117 -4.83 -5.92 7.06
N GLU A 118 -3.89 -5.12 6.61
CA GLU A 118 -2.79 -4.66 7.44
C GLU A 118 -3.14 -3.35 8.16
N VAL A 119 -2.44 -3.08 9.24
CA VAL A 119 -2.60 -1.84 10.03
C VAL A 119 -1.29 -1.07 10.01
N TRP A 120 -1.35 0.18 9.52
CA TRP A 120 -0.25 1.13 9.69
C TRP A 120 -0.44 1.95 10.96
N VAL A 121 0.39 1.66 11.97
CA VAL A 121 0.41 2.39 13.24
C VAL A 121 1.36 3.58 13.13
N LYS A 122 0.82 4.78 13.37
CA LYS A 122 1.57 6.03 13.35
C LYS A 122 2.29 6.24 14.67
N SER A 123 3.61 6.37 14.65
CA SER A 123 4.37 6.63 15.87
C SER A 123 4.19 8.07 16.39
N ASN A 124 3.73 9.00 15.55
CA ASN A 124 3.48 10.41 15.86
C ASN A 124 2.07 10.86 15.41
N PRO A 125 0.98 10.26 15.93
CA PRO A 125 -0.37 10.60 15.51
C PRO A 125 -0.73 12.03 15.95
N VAL A 126 -1.49 12.73 15.09
CA VAL A 126 -1.99 14.07 15.41
C VAL A 126 -3.07 13.98 16.47
N THR A 127 -2.93 14.75 17.54
CA THR A 127 -3.93 14.84 18.62
C THR A 127 -5.18 15.57 18.11
N THR A 128 -6.33 14.92 18.16
CA THR A 128 -7.60 15.47 17.63
C THR A 128 -8.43 16.23 18.66
N GLY A 129 -8.03 16.22 19.94
CA GLY A 129 -8.79 16.83 21.02
C GLY A 129 -10.16 16.19 21.30
N LEU A 130 -10.44 15.03 20.73
CA LEU A 130 -11.67 14.27 21.00
C LEU A 130 -11.58 13.63 22.39
N ARG A 131 -12.67 13.78 23.19
CA ARG A 131 -12.80 13.18 24.54
C ARG A 131 -13.77 12.00 24.59
N VAL A 132 -14.31 11.58 23.44
CA VAL A 132 -15.36 10.54 23.34
C VAL A 132 -14.83 9.21 22.81
N ALA A 133 -13.56 9.15 22.42
CA ALA A 133 -12.92 7.94 21.91
C ALA A 133 -11.40 8.03 22.04
N CYS A 134 -10.74 6.88 21.87
CA CYS A 134 -9.28 6.83 21.76
C CYS A 134 -8.78 7.66 20.58
N GLN A 135 -7.53 8.11 20.68
CA GLN A 135 -6.84 8.80 19.58
C GLN A 135 -6.71 7.90 18.38
N ASP A 136 -7.03 8.43 17.19
CA ASP A 136 -6.81 7.73 15.92
C ASP A 136 -5.31 7.65 15.60
N ALA A 137 -4.72 6.50 15.85
CA ALA A 137 -3.28 6.27 15.70
C ALA A 137 -2.94 5.31 14.55
N TYR A 138 -3.91 4.86 13.76
CA TYR A 138 -3.66 3.91 12.68
C TYR A 138 -4.48 4.21 11.41
N GLU A 139 -4.04 3.61 10.33
CA GLU A 139 -4.77 3.48 9.06
C GLU A 139 -4.81 2.01 8.65
N GLN A 140 -5.78 1.64 7.84
CA GLN A 140 -5.92 0.28 7.31
C GLN A 140 -5.34 0.23 5.90
N ILE A 141 -4.69 -0.87 5.57
CA ILE A 141 -4.18 -1.15 4.25
C ILE A 141 -4.87 -2.41 3.75
N LEU A 142 -5.75 -2.23 2.79
CA LEU A 142 -6.51 -3.28 2.16
C LEU A 142 -5.66 -3.87 1.04
N TRP A 143 -5.23 -5.12 1.19
CA TRP A 143 -4.37 -5.80 0.24
C TRP A 143 -5.11 -6.95 -0.42
N PHE A 144 -5.36 -6.82 -1.72
CA PHE A 144 -6.14 -7.77 -2.51
C PHE A 144 -5.36 -8.24 -3.73
N ALA A 145 -5.58 -9.50 -4.13
CA ALA A 145 -5.12 -10.09 -5.37
C ALA A 145 -6.27 -10.18 -6.38
N LYS A 146 -5.97 -10.07 -7.69
CA LYS A 146 -6.96 -10.22 -8.75
C LYS A 146 -7.46 -11.65 -8.86
N SER A 147 -6.58 -12.64 -8.73
CA SER A 147 -6.91 -14.06 -8.84
C SER A 147 -6.27 -14.90 -7.73
N ASN A 148 -6.73 -16.14 -7.59
CA ASN A 148 -6.24 -17.13 -6.64
C ASN A 148 -5.87 -18.43 -7.41
N PRO A 149 -4.68 -19.05 -7.21
CA PRO A 149 -3.68 -18.65 -6.20
C PRO A 149 -2.85 -17.44 -6.61
N TRP A 150 -2.43 -16.65 -5.62
CA TRP A 150 -1.48 -15.55 -5.79
C TRP A 150 -0.10 -15.94 -5.27
N SER A 151 0.93 -15.19 -5.69
CA SER A 151 2.29 -15.34 -5.18
C SER A 151 2.87 -13.98 -4.81
N ILE A 152 3.43 -13.88 -3.60
CA ILE A 152 4.10 -12.69 -3.07
C ILE A 152 5.52 -13.04 -2.61
N ASN A 153 6.45 -12.11 -2.81
CA ASN A 153 7.84 -12.26 -2.37
C ASN A 153 8.00 -11.78 -0.91
N LEU A 154 7.68 -12.65 0.04
CA LEU A 154 7.85 -12.34 1.46
C LEU A 154 9.31 -12.15 1.86
N ASP A 155 10.25 -12.77 1.14
CA ASP A 155 11.68 -12.66 1.45
C ASP A 155 12.21 -11.25 1.17
N ALA A 156 11.67 -10.56 0.16
CA ALA A 156 12.04 -9.18 -0.15
C ALA A 156 11.61 -8.16 0.93
N ILE A 157 10.68 -8.54 1.81
CA ILE A 157 10.13 -7.66 2.85
C ILE A 157 10.32 -8.21 4.27
N ARG A 158 11.27 -9.16 4.45
CA ARG A 158 11.65 -9.65 5.77
C ARG A 158 12.21 -8.53 6.63
N ARG A 159 12.10 -8.70 7.93
CA ARG A 159 12.61 -7.77 8.94
C ARG A 159 13.69 -8.43 9.79
N SER A 160 14.53 -7.62 10.41
CA SER A 160 15.48 -8.11 11.39
C SER A 160 14.79 -8.85 12.53
N TYR A 161 15.41 -9.90 13.04
CA TYR A 161 14.95 -10.54 14.27
C TYR A 161 15.10 -9.60 15.45
N SER A 162 14.17 -9.67 16.40
CA SER A 162 14.38 -9.05 17.71
C SER A 162 15.42 -9.85 18.50
N GLU A 163 16.11 -9.19 19.43
CA GLU A 163 17.06 -9.87 20.34
C GLU A 163 16.39 -11.02 21.09
N THR A 164 15.15 -10.84 21.53
CA THR A 164 14.38 -11.89 22.20
C THR A 164 14.17 -13.11 21.29
N SER A 165 13.86 -12.88 20.00
CA SER A 165 13.70 -13.97 19.03
C SER A 165 15.03 -14.71 18.83
N LEU A 166 16.16 -14.00 18.71
CA LEU A 166 17.47 -14.61 18.54
C LEU A 166 17.86 -15.45 19.76
N LYS A 167 17.64 -14.94 20.98
CA LYS A 167 17.83 -15.69 22.23
C LYS A 167 16.98 -16.97 22.28
N THR A 168 15.74 -16.92 21.73
CA THR A 168 14.87 -18.11 21.69
C THR A 168 15.40 -19.17 20.71
N TYR A 169 15.99 -18.77 19.58
CA TYR A 169 16.61 -19.72 18.65
C TYR A 169 17.92 -20.34 19.21
N ASP A 170 18.67 -19.58 20.00
CA ASP A 170 19.91 -20.05 20.62
C ASP A 170 19.66 -20.93 21.85
N SER A 171 18.58 -20.65 22.58
CA SER A 171 18.21 -21.46 23.74
C SER A 171 17.57 -22.78 23.27
N SER A 172 18.24 -23.89 23.48
CA SER A 172 17.69 -25.25 23.38
C SER A 172 16.61 -25.55 24.44
N TYR A 173 15.97 -24.50 24.98
CA TYR A 173 15.11 -24.59 26.14
C TYR A 173 13.64 -24.54 25.72
N TYR A 174 13.04 -25.73 25.64
CA TYR A 174 11.59 -25.87 25.64
C TYR A 174 11.12 -26.26 27.02
N LYS A 175 10.44 -25.38 27.76
CA LYS A 175 9.67 -25.78 28.96
C LYS A 175 8.38 -26.42 28.51
N PRO A 176 8.12 -27.71 28.84
CA PRO A 176 6.79 -28.28 28.62
C PRO A 176 5.75 -27.47 29.43
N ARG A 177 4.65 -27.11 28.81
CA ARG A 177 3.52 -26.55 29.56
C ARG A 177 2.95 -27.61 30.50
N SER A 178 2.69 -27.23 31.75
CA SER A 178 2.35 -28.11 32.87
C SER A 178 0.92 -28.68 32.87
N ASN A 179 0.20 -28.69 31.78
CA ASN A 179 -1.21 -29.08 31.74
C ASN A 179 -1.47 -30.41 30.99
N GLY A 180 -0.61 -31.40 31.19
CA GLY A 180 -0.98 -32.80 30.99
C GLY A 180 -1.36 -33.32 29.60
N LEU A 181 -1.47 -32.47 28.58
CA LEU A 181 -1.75 -32.83 27.19
C LEU A 181 -0.60 -32.45 26.29
N THR A 182 0.51 -33.15 26.43
CA THR A 182 1.71 -32.87 25.63
C THR A 182 1.97 -34.01 24.65
N TYR A 183 1.60 -33.82 23.41
CA TYR A 183 2.30 -34.51 22.31
C TYR A 183 3.73 -33.98 22.26
N VAL A 184 4.66 -34.75 22.77
CA VAL A 184 6.08 -34.46 22.64
C VAL A 184 6.50 -34.72 21.20
N ARG A 185 6.31 -33.73 20.31
CA ARG A 185 7.05 -33.74 19.05
C ARG A 185 8.53 -33.49 19.39
N LYS A 186 9.40 -34.43 19.07
CA LYS A 186 10.85 -34.17 19.00
C LYS A 186 11.04 -33.03 18.02
N GLN A 187 11.19 -31.79 18.53
CA GLN A 187 11.39 -30.64 17.67
C GLN A 187 12.82 -30.65 17.14
N LYS A 188 12.96 -30.71 15.81
CA LYS A 188 14.22 -30.31 15.17
C LYS A 188 14.52 -28.88 15.62
N LYS A 189 15.79 -28.60 16.01
CA LYS A 189 16.27 -27.25 16.26
C LYS A 189 15.93 -26.39 15.04
N ILE A 190 15.02 -25.45 15.20
CA ILE A 190 14.61 -24.57 14.11
C ILE A 190 15.72 -23.54 13.91
N GLN A 191 16.37 -23.57 12.77
CA GLN A 191 17.34 -22.54 12.40
C GLN A 191 16.59 -21.28 11.96
N PRO A 192 17.00 -20.09 12.43
CA PRO A 192 16.44 -18.85 11.95
C PRO A 192 16.72 -18.68 10.45
N ASN A 193 15.76 -18.16 9.70
CA ASN A 193 16.00 -17.86 8.29
C ASN A 193 17.07 -16.76 8.18
N PRO A 194 18.16 -16.96 7.40
CA PRO A 194 19.24 -15.97 7.28
C PRO A 194 18.76 -14.61 6.73
N LEU A 195 17.68 -14.59 5.97
CA LEU A 195 17.07 -13.36 5.44
C LEU A 195 16.25 -12.60 6.49
N GLY A 196 16.04 -13.14 7.69
CA GLY A 196 15.31 -12.49 8.76
C GLY A 196 13.92 -13.07 9.04
N ALA A 197 13.20 -12.41 9.95
CA ALA A 197 11.85 -12.80 10.37
C ALA A 197 10.82 -12.44 9.32
N LEU A 198 9.73 -13.19 9.24
CA LEU A 198 8.58 -12.86 8.38
C LEU A 198 8.03 -11.45 8.70
N PRO A 199 7.53 -10.72 7.71
CA PRO A 199 6.88 -9.44 7.93
C PRO A 199 5.66 -9.63 8.83
N LYS A 200 5.27 -8.56 9.53
CA LYS A 200 4.03 -8.51 10.29
C LYS A 200 2.96 -7.79 9.46
N ASN A 201 1.71 -8.11 9.72
CA ASN A 201 0.57 -7.34 9.20
C ASN A 201 0.31 -6.04 9.98
N VAL A 202 1.26 -5.64 10.82
CA VAL A 202 1.31 -4.34 11.48
C VAL A 202 2.58 -3.64 11.02
N VAL A 203 2.40 -2.54 10.29
CA VAL A 203 3.47 -1.64 9.88
C VAL A 203 3.52 -0.47 10.87
N SER A 204 4.67 -0.19 11.45
CA SER A 204 4.84 0.92 12.39
C SER A 204 5.86 1.92 11.86
N GLY A 205 5.54 3.20 11.98
CA GLY A 205 6.48 4.23 11.56
C GLY A 205 5.87 5.64 11.61
N PRO A 206 6.72 6.66 11.50
CA PRO A 206 6.26 8.04 11.50
C PRO A 206 5.52 8.39 10.21
N VAL A 207 4.59 9.33 10.31
CA VAL A 207 4.09 10.03 9.12
C VAL A 207 5.25 10.81 8.47
N SER A 208 5.16 11.05 7.16
CA SER A 208 6.19 11.82 6.47
C SER A 208 6.39 13.19 7.13
N SER A 209 7.65 13.54 7.43
CA SER A 209 8.04 14.86 7.93
C SER A 209 8.41 15.83 6.79
N LYS A 210 8.47 15.34 5.55
CA LYS A 210 8.81 16.18 4.39
C LYS A 210 7.67 17.17 4.15
N ARG A 211 7.94 18.44 4.41
CA ARG A 211 7.06 19.58 4.08
C ARG A 211 7.11 19.84 2.57
N VAL A 212 6.43 19.01 1.81
CA VAL A 212 6.02 19.39 0.45
C VAL A 212 4.70 20.15 0.61
N LYS A 213 4.34 21.07 -0.30
CA LYS A 213 3.06 21.81 -0.26
C LYS A 213 1.78 20.93 -0.19
N HIS A 214 1.93 19.62 -0.12
CA HIS A 214 0.85 18.64 0.01
C HIS A 214 0.58 18.31 1.48
N GLN A 215 -0.68 18.41 1.92
CA GLN A 215 -1.11 18.24 3.32
C GLN A 215 -1.03 16.81 3.86
N ALA A 216 -0.81 15.79 3.03
CA ALA A 216 -0.86 14.37 3.42
C ALA A 216 0.11 13.52 2.59
N VAL A 217 1.42 13.78 2.69
CA VAL A 217 2.44 12.95 2.02
C VAL A 217 2.57 11.62 2.74
N GLN A 218 2.37 10.53 2.00
CA GLN A 218 2.58 9.19 2.51
C GLN A 218 4.09 8.92 2.70
N PRO A 219 4.51 8.22 3.77
CA PRO A 219 5.92 7.86 3.95
C PRO A 219 6.37 6.80 2.93
N GLU A 220 7.61 6.94 2.46
CA GLU A 220 8.20 6.12 1.38
C GLU A 220 8.19 4.60 1.69
N TYR A 221 8.35 4.22 2.96
CA TYR A 221 8.41 2.81 3.36
C TYR A 221 7.09 2.03 3.14
N LEU A 222 5.95 2.74 3.02
CA LEU A 222 4.67 2.08 2.75
C LEU A 222 4.59 1.54 1.31
N PRO A 223 4.64 2.38 0.24
CA PRO A 223 4.63 1.85 -1.11
C PRO A 223 5.82 0.91 -1.38
N ASN A 224 7.00 1.19 -0.81
CA ASN A 224 8.19 0.36 -0.96
C ASN A 224 7.92 -1.11 -0.58
N LYS A 225 7.28 -1.35 0.58
CA LYS A 225 6.93 -2.69 1.04
C LYS A 225 6.10 -3.46 0.01
N TYR A 226 5.04 -2.85 -0.53
CA TYR A 226 4.12 -3.54 -1.44
C TYR A 226 4.72 -3.71 -2.82
N ILE A 227 5.50 -2.73 -3.31
CA ILE A 227 6.24 -2.84 -4.57
C ILE A 227 7.21 -4.02 -4.50
N LEU A 228 8.01 -4.14 -3.44
CA LEU A 228 8.94 -5.26 -3.25
C LEU A 228 8.24 -6.61 -3.14
N ALA A 229 7.10 -6.65 -2.43
CA ALA A 229 6.38 -7.90 -2.18
C ALA A 229 5.66 -8.44 -3.42
N THR A 230 5.18 -7.57 -4.32
CA THR A 230 4.22 -7.95 -5.35
C THR A 230 4.73 -7.78 -6.79
N THR A 231 5.86 -7.13 -6.99
CA THR A 231 6.36 -6.81 -8.33
C THR A 231 7.82 -7.21 -8.53
N ASN A 232 8.22 -7.34 -9.79
CA ASN A 232 9.59 -7.50 -10.23
C ASN A 232 10.06 -6.25 -11.00
N GLU A 233 11.36 -6.13 -11.26
CA GLU A 233 11.90 -5.09 -12.15
C GLU A 233 11.21 -5.13 -13.53
N GLY A 234 10.88 -3.95 -14.06
CA GLY A 234 10.15 -3.79 -15.31
C GLY A 234 8.63 -3.92 -15.20
N ASP A 235 8.07 -4.40 -14.10
CA ASP A 235 6.63 -4.43 -13.90
C ASP A 235 6.04 -3.01 -13.77
N LEU A 236 4.81 -2.83 -14.24
CA LEU A 236 4.08 -1.57 -14.15
C LEU A 236 3.36 -1.44 -12.80
N VAL A 237 3.70 -0.37 -12.08
CA VAL A 237 3.02 0.10 -10.86
C VAL A 237 2.17 1.32 -11.21
N VAL A 238 0.94 1.36 -10.74
CA VAL A 238 0.02 2.48 -10.99
C VAL A 238 -0.50 3.05 -9.68
N ASP A 239 -0.53 4.39 -9.58
CA ASP A 239 -1.17 5.11 -8.48
C ASP A 239 -2.23 6.08 -9.03
N PRO A 240 -3.53 5.76 -8.89
CA PRO A 240 -4.61 6.59 -9.40
C PRO A 240 -4.92 7.83 -8.53
N TRP A 241 -4.20 8.01 -7.42
CA TRP A 241 -4.28 9.15 -6.50
C TRP A 241 -2.87 9.61 -6.12
N MET A 242 -1.99 9.74 -7.11
CA MET A 242 -0.54 9.80 -6.89
C MET A 242 -0.06 10.99 -6.05
N GLY A 243 -0.86 12.06 -5.92
CA GLY A 243 -0.44 13.27 -5.25
C GLY A 243 0.89 13.78 -5.80
N THR A 244 1.86 13.93 -4.92
CA THR A 244 3.22 14.37 -5.30
C THR A 244 4.16 13.23 -5.69
N GLY A 245 3.64 12.04 -6.02
CA GLY A 245 4.38 10.96 -6.68
C GLY A 245 5.25 10.08 -5.78
N THR A 246 4.95 9.93 -4.50
CA THR A 246 5.78 9.10 -3.59
C THR A 246 5.84 7.63 -4.04
N THR A 247 4.72 7.06 -4.45
CA THR A 247 4.64 5.69 -5.01
C THR A 247 5.53 5.55 -6.24
N GLY A 248 5.48 6.52 -7.14
CA GLY A 248 6.27 6.51 -8.38
C GLY A 248 7.76 6.62 -8.13
N VAL A 249 8.18 7.48 -7.19
CA VAL A 249 9.59 7.60 -6.80
C VAL A 249 10.11 6.25 -6.29
N GLU A 250 9.37 5.56 -5.44
CA GLU A 250 9.78 4.24 -4.93
C GLU A 250 9.75 3.17 -6.04
N ALA A 251 8.76 3.19 -6.93
CA ALA A 251 8.72 2.27 -8.07
C ALA A 251 9.96 2.43 -8.96
N LEU A 252 10.31 3.66 -9.33
CA LEU A 252 11.48 3.94 -10.17
C LEU A 252 12.82 3.59 -9.50
N LYS A 253 12.97 3.88 -8.20
CA LYS A 253 14.16 3.48 -7.41
C LYS A 253 14.38 1.97 -7.44
N LEU A 254 13.30 1.22 -7.49
CA LEU A 254 13.29 -0.24 -7.51
C LEU A 254 13.31 -0.83 -8.93
N GLY A 255 13.50 -0.03 -9.97
CA GLY A 255 13.55 -0.49 -11.36
C GLY A 255 12.20 -0.86 -11.99
N ARG A 256 11.08 -0.41 -11.40
CA ARG A 256 9.74 -0.62 -11.94
C ARG A 256 9.36 0.51 -12.88
N LEU A 257 8.37 0.29 -13.73
CA LEU A 257 7.69 1.33 -14.50
C LEU A 257 6.58 1.93 -13.64
N PHE A 258 6.26 3.20 -13.89
CA PHE A 258 5.23 3.90 -13.12
C PHE A 258 4.24 4.65 -14.01
N ALA A 259 2.94 4.54 -13.70
CA ALA A 259 1.92 5.45 -14.20
C ALA A 259 1.16 6.07 -13.03
N GLY A 260 0.92 7.39 -13.09
CA GLY A 260 0.27 8.09 -11.99
C GLY A 260 -0.71 9.16 -12.49
N PHE A 261 -1.81 9.32 -11.73
CA PHE A 261 -2.86 10.27 -12.06
C PHE A 261 -3.22 11.09 -10.82
N ASP A 262 -3.53 12.35 -11.01
CA ASP A 262 -4.09 13.23 -9.99
C ASP A 262 -4.92 14.32 -10.65
N VAL A 263 -5.96 14.80 -9.97
CA VAL A 263 -6.84 15.87 -10.48
C VAL A 263 -6.27 17.26 -10.25
N VAL A 264 -5.21 17.39 -9.44
CA VAL A 264 -4.58 18.66 -9.09
C VAL A 264 -3.30 18.85 -9.91
N GLN A 265 -3.32 19.76 -10.87
CA GLN A 265 -2.17 20.00 -11.76
C GLN A 265 -0.88 20.34 -11.02
N GLU A 266 -0.94 21.08 -9.90
CA GLU A 266 0.24 21.42 -9.10
C GLU A 266 0.91 20.16 -8.54
N TYR A 267 0.13 19.16 -8.11
CA TYR A 267 0.67 17.88 -7.62
C TYR A 267 1.32 17.09 -8.73
N VAL A 268 0.71 17.06 -9.93
CA VAL A 268 1.29 16.41 -11.11
C VAL A 268 2.64 17.03 -11.47
N ASN A 269 2.75 18.36 -11.49
CA ASN A 269 3.99 19.06 -11.79
C ASN A 269 5.10 18.74 -10.77
N ILE A 270 4.74 18.64 -9.48
CA ILE A 270 5.68 18.26 -8.42
C ILE A 270 6.10 16.79 -8.59
N ALA A 271 5.14 15.90 -8.89
CA ALA A 271 5.41 14.48 -9.11
C ALA A 271 6.35 14.29 -10.29
N GLU A 272 6.07 14.91 -11.43
CA GLU A 272 6.89 14.83 -12.65
C GLU A 272 8.34 15.24 -12.38
N LYS A 273 8.55 16.37 -11.69
CA LYS A 273 9.90 16.82 -11.31
C LYS A 273 10.60 15.79 -10.41
N ARG A 274 9.94 15.27 -9.38
CA ARG A 274 10.51 14.29 -8.45
C ARG A 274 10.85 12.97 -9.15
N LEU A 275 10.02 12.52 -10.08
CA LEU A 275 10.24 11.29 -10.85
C LEU A 275 11.41 11.43 -11.82
N ALA A 276 11.54 12.58 -12.46
CA ALA A 276 12.66 12.89 -13.36
C ALA A 276 14.03 12.92 -12.62
N GLU A 277 14.02 13.30 -11.34
CA GLU A 277 15.21 13.34 -10.48
C GLU A 277 15.67 11.94 -10.00
N VAL A 278 14.87 10.88 -10.18
CA VAL A 278 15.26 9.52 -9.77
C VAL A 278 16.33 8.99 -10.73
N PRO A 279 17.54 8.64 -10.25
CA PRO A 279 18.60 8.11 -11.11
C PRO A 279 18.15 6.85 -11.86
N MET A 280 18.69 6.64 -13.07
CA MET A 280 18.56 5.35 -13.72
C MET A 280 19.32 4.29 -12.93
N VAL A 281 18.65 3.16 -12.65
CA VAL A 281 19.34 1.96 -12.19
C VAL A 281 20.06 1.39 -13.42
N LEU A 282 21.34 1.70 -13.55
CA LEU A 282 22.15 1.08 -14.60
C LEU A 282 22.31 -0.39 -14.24
N LYS A 283 21.76 -1.28 -15.04
CA LYS A 283 22.16 -2.69 -15.01
C LYS A 283 23.63 -2.72 -15.45
N LEU A 284 24.53 -3.03 -14.54
CA LEU A 284 25.83 -3.54 -14.93
C LEU A 284 25.55 -4.90 -15.57
N ASP A 285 25.57 -4.95 -16.89
CA ASP A 285 25.57 -6.21 -17.61
C ASP A 285 26.79 -6.98 -17.12
N ASN A 286 26.55 -7.96 -16.25
CA ASN A 286 27.56 -8.98 -15.93
C ASN A 286 27.75 -9.90 -17.14
N THR A 287 28.12 -9.33 -18.30
CA THR A 287 28.80 -10.03 -19.37
C THR A 287 30.28 -9.94 -19.07
N GLY A 288 30.71 -10.68 -18.07
CA GLY A 288 32.09 -10.77 -17.64
C GLY A 288 32.53 -12.23 -17.68
N VAL A 289 33.16 -12.59 -18.77
CA VAL A 289 34.23 -13.60 -18.94
C VAL A 289 34.08 -14.90 -18.13
#